data_0b468ecacb2a87774bc0f3828782d23f
#
_entry.id   0b468ecacb2a87774bc0f3828782d23f
#
_cell.length_a   1.000
_cell.length_b   1.000
_cell.length_c   1.000
_cell.angle_alpha   90.00
_cell.angle_beta   90.00
_cell.angle_gamma   90.00
#
_symmetry.space_group_name_H-M   'P 1'
#
loop_
_entity.id
_entity.type
_entity.pdbx_description
1 polymer ?
#
loop_
_entity_poly.entity_id
_entity_poly.type
_entity_poly.pdbx_seq_one_letter_code
_entity_poly.pdbx_strand_id
1 'polypeptide(L)'
;MEGVEDIPGPCLHEGLDWTWESFGEYLTALERRKHDIDFCALLPHGPLRVYVMGDRAMNLENANQDDIARMRQITADAVRAGAFGFSTSRTIAHKTLAGEHMPTLRAQEAELTGIALGLKDAGAGFIEMTSDWNTPDPATEFAMVRRVMEACGRPLVFSLNQRHDRTTAWMDLLELSTQAS
;
A
#
# COMPACT_ATOMS: atom_id res chain seq x y z
N MET A 1 1.09 10.98 -3.42
CA MET A 1 2.34 11.57 -3.94
C MET A 1 2.90 12.61 -2.96
N GLU A 2 2.16 13.67 -2.63
CA GLU A 2 2.65 14.71 -1.71
C GLU A 2 3.11 14.17 -0.35
N GLY A 3 2.33 13.31 0.29
CA GLY A 3 2.64 12.78 1.62
C GLY A 3 3.61 11.59 1.68
N VAL A 4 4.12 11.12 0.54
CA VAL A 4 5.05 9.98 0.47
C VAL A 4 6.32 10.37 -0.28
N GLU A 5 6.19 11.09 -1.39
CA GLU A 5 7.28 11.41 -2.31
C GLU A 5 7.63 12.90 -2.32
N ASP A 6 7.03 13.70 -1.44
CA ASP A 6 7.23 15.15 -1.33
C ASP A 6 7.02 15.92 -2.66
N ILE A 7 6.19 15.39 -3.57
CA ILE A 7 5.89 16.05 -4.84
C ILE A 7 4.67 16.96 -4.63
N PRO A 8 4.82 18.30 -4.77
CA PRO A 8 3.73 19.23 -4.54
C PRO A 8 2.52 18.98 -5.44
N GLY A 9 1.31 19.12 -4.88
CA GLY A 9 0.05 18.94 -5.61
C GLY A 9 -0.03 19.75 -6.91
N PRO A 10 0.35 21.04 -6.95
CA PRO A 10 0.38 21.84 -8.19
C PRO A 10 1.24 21.21 -9.30
N CYS A 11 2.42 20.66 -8.97
CA CYS A 11 3.28 20.00 -9.96
C CYS A 11 2.62 18.76 -10.57
N LEU A 12 1.90 18.00 -9.75
CA LEU A 12 1.13 16.85 -10.23
C LEU A 12 -0.02 17.29 -11.14
N HIS A 13 -0.70 18.38 -10.75
CA HIS A 13 -1.85 18.89 -11.50
C HIS A 13 -1.47 19.43 -12.88
N GLU A 14 -0.33 20.12 -12.98
CA GLU A 14 0.19 20.64 -14.25
C GLU A 14 0.89 19.56 -15.09
N GLY A 15 1.56 18.59 -14.44
CA GLY A 15 2.39 17.59 -15.12
C GLY A 15 1.66 16.34 -15.60
N LEU A 16 0.40 16.14 -15.19
CA LEU A 16 -0.37 14.94 -15.51
C LEU A 16 -1.72 15.30 -16.13
N ASP A 17 -2.05 14.63 -17.23
CA ASP A 17 -3.32 14.85 -17.94
C ASP A 17 -4.55 14.24 -17.27
N TRP A 18 -4.36 13.41 -16.23
CA TRP A 18 -5.41 12.75 -15.45
C TRP A 18 -6.50 12.09 -16.32
N THR A 19 -6.09 11.36 -17.36
CA THR A 19 -6.99 10.76 -18.37
C THR A 19 -7.47 9.35 -18.02
N TRP A 20 -7.27 8.93 -16.78
CA TRP A 20 -7.65 7.62 -16.27
C TRP A 20 -8.46 7.73 -14.99
N GLU A 21 -9.34 6.76 -14.77
CA GLU A 21 -10.07 6.53 -13.53
C GLU A 21 -9.69 5.19 -12.90
N SER A 22 -9.68 4.13 -13.72
CA SER A 22 -9.28 2.78 -13.27
C SER A 22 -7.76 2.58 -13.35
N PHE A 23 -7.26 1.60 -12.58
CA PHE A 23 -5.84 1.24 -12.63
C PHE A 23 -5.42 0.68 -14.00
N GLY A 24 -6.31 -0.04 -14.69
CA GLY A 24 -6.05 -0.52 -16.05
C GLY A 24 -5.88 0.63 -17.07
N GLU A 25 -6.70 1.67 -16.96
CA GLU A 25 -6.54 2.89 -17.77
C GLU A 25 -5.24 3.63 -17.43
N TYR A 26 -4.85 3.68 -16.14
CA TYR A 26 -3.56 4.22 -15.73
C TYR A 26 -2.39 3.47 -16.38
N LEU A 27 -2.40 2.13 -16.38
CA LEU A 27 -1.38 1.34 -17.06
C LEU A 27 -1.35 1.64 -18.57
N THR A 28 -2.52 1.74 -19.21
CA THR A 28 -2.63 2.13 -20.62
C THR A 28 -2.06 3.53 -20.89
N ALA A 29 -2.31 4.49 -19.98
CA ALA A 29 -1.74 5.84 -20.09
C ALA A 29 -0.20 5.83 -19.95
N LEU A 30 0.34 4.97 -19.10
CA LEU A 30 1.78 4.76 -18.99
C LEU A 30 2.39 4.17 -20.27
N GLU A 31 1.80 3.12 -20.84
CA GLU A 31 2.28 2.47 -22.06
C GLU A 31 2.42 3.42 -23.25
N ARG A 32 1.61 4.45 -23.31
CA ARG A 32 1.66 5.47 -24.37
C ARG A 32 2.87 6.39 -24.30
N ARG A 33 3.58 6.41 -23.17
CA ARG A 33 4.77 7.23 -22.96
C ARG A 33 6.02 6.48 -23.37
N LYS A 34 7.04 7.20 -23.80
CA LYS A 34 8.36 6.61 -24.06
C LYS A 34 9.08 6.42 -22.72
N HIS A 35 9.68 5.26 -22.54
CA HIS A 35 10.44 4.89 -21.37
C HIS A 35 11.85 4.45 -21.74
N ASP A 36 12.83 4.77 -20.91
CA ASP A 36 14.22 4.34 -21.08
C ASP A 36 14.53 3.03 -20.34
N ILE A 37 13.64 2.63 -19.40
CA ILE A 37 13.74 1.40 -18.63
C ILE A 37 12.36 0.74 -18.51
N ASP A 38 12.34 -0.55 -18.30
CA ASP A 38 11.12 -1.27 -17.93
C ASP A 38 10.71 -0.91 -16.50
N PHE A 39 9.41 -0.82 -16.26
CA PHE A 39 8.86 -0.58 -14.94
C PHE A 39 7.61 -1.42 -14.70
N CYS A 40 7.30 -1.66 -13.44
CA CYS A 40 6.05 -2.27 -13.01
C CYS A 40 5.37 -1.36 -11.98
N ALA A 41 4.05 -1.41 -11.95
CA ALA A 41 3.27 -0.57 -11.05
C ALA A 41 2.49 -1.41 -10.04
N LEU A 42 2.39 -0.90 -8.82
CA LEU A 42 1.59 -1.44 -7.74
C LEU A 42 0.35 -0.58 -7.53
N LEU A 43 -0.79 -1.19 -7.26
CA LEU A 43 -2.00 -0.46 -6.87
C LEU A 43 -1.77 0.21 -5.52
N PRO A 44 -1.80 1.56 -5.42
CA PRO A 44 -1.53 2.24 -4.17
C PRO A 44 -2.75 2.25 -3.25
N HIS A 45 -2.62 1.74 -2.02
CA HIS A 45 -3.70 1.62 -1.05
C HIS A 45 -4.33 2.97 -0.66
N GLY A 46 -3.53 4.03 -0.50
CA GLY A 46 -4.06 5.35 -0.14
C GLY A 46 -5.09 5.88 -1.14
N PRO A 47 -4.75 6.01 -2.43
CA PRO A 47 -5.70 6.35 -3.49
C PRO A 47 -6.89 5.40 -3.59
N LEU A 48 -6.67 4.08 -3.49
CA LEU A 48 -7.75 3.09 -3.47
C LEU A 48 -8.75 3.37 -2.34
N ARG A 49 -8.24 3.63 -1.14
CA ARG A 49 -9.04 3.91 0.04
C ARG A 49 -9.85 5.20 -0.11
N VAL A 50 -9.22 6.25 -0.63
CA VAL A 50 -9.92 7.52 -0.90
C VAL A 50 -10.97 7.36 -2.00
N TYR A 51 -10.67 6.60 -3.06
CA TYR A 51 -11.61 6.32 -4.13
C TYR A 51 -12.89 5.61 -3.65
N VAL A 52 -12.75 4.66 -2.72
CA VAL A 52 -13.87 3.88 -2.19
C VAL A 52 -14.62 4.61 -1.07
N MET A 53 -13.91 5.28 -0.16
CA MET A 53 -14.47 5.83 1.07
C MET A 53 -14.65 7.36 1.08
N GLY A 54 -14.03 8.07 0.12
CA GLY A 54 -14.06 9.54 0.07
C GLY A 54 -13.51 10.19 1.33
N ASP A 55 -14.22 11.19 1.85
CA ASP A 55 -13.83 11.95 3.05
C ASP A 55 -13.64 11.07 4.29
N ARG A 56 -14.34 9.95 4.38
CA ARG A 56 -14.16 8.98 5.47
C ARG A 56 -12.73 8.44 5.53
N ALA A 57 -12.09 8.23 4.37
CA ALA A 57 -10.70 7.82 4.30
C ALA A 57 -9.76 8.92 4.83
N MET A 58 -10.01 10.17 4.45
CA MET A 58 -9.22 11.32 4.89
C MET A 58 -9.38 11.57 6.40
N ASN A 59 -10.54 11.30 6.95
CA ASN A 59 -10.83 11.36 8.39
C ASN A 59 -10.28 10.15 9.17
N LEU A 60 -9.56 9.23 8.52
CA LEU A 60 -9.00 8.01 9.12
C LEU A 60 -10.07 7.09 9.74
N GLU A 61 -11.30 7.11 9.22
CA GLU A 61 -12.37 6.21 9.66
C GLU A 61 -12.09 4.77 9.24
N ASN A 62 -12.61 3.81 9.97
CA ASN A 62 -12.48 2.41 9.59
C ASN A 62 -13.33 2.08 8.37
N ALA A 63 -12.80 1.26 7.47
CA ALA A 63 -13.55 0.70 6.36
C ALA A 63 -14.64 -0.26 6.89
N ASN A 64 -15.83 -0.19 6.32
CA ASN A 64 -16.89 -1.15 6.57
C ASN A 64 -16.78 -2.37 5.61
N GLN A 65 -17.66 -3.35 5.74
CA GLN A 65 -17.62 -4.57 4.93
C GLN A 65 -17.80 -4.30 3.43
N ASP A 66 -18.65 -3.34 3.07
CA ASP A 66 -18.88 -2.97 1.65
C ASP A 66 -17.64 -2.26 1.07
N ASP A 67 -17.03 -1.37 1.84
CA ASP A 67 -15.76 -0.73 1.46
C ASP A 67 -14.67 -1.78 1.19
N ILE A 68 -14.51 -2.73 2.11
CA ILE A 68 -13.52 -3.82 2.02
C ILE A 68 -13.81 -4.70 0.80
N ALA A 69 -15.06 -5.07 0.58
CA ALA A 69 -15.45 -5.87 -0.59
C ALA A 69 -15.17 -5.12 -1.89
N ARG A 70 -15.42 -3.81 -1.94
CA ARG A 70 -15.14 -2.98 -3.12
C ARG A 70 -13.63 -2.84 -3.36
N MET A 71 -12.83 -2.59 -2.32
CA MET A 71 -11.37 -2.54 -2.44
C MET A 71 -10.79 -3.87 -2.91
N ARG A 72 -11.29 -5.00 -2.41
CA ARG A 72 -10.90 -6.35 -2.86
C ARG A 72 -11.15 -6.54 -4.35
N GLN A 73 -12.34 -6.16 -4.83
CA GLN A 73 -12.71 -6.28 -6.23
C GLN A 73 -11.79 -5.43 -7.12
N ILE A 74 -11.59 -4.16 -6.76
CA ILE A 74 -10.71 -3.24 -7.51
C ILE A 74 -9.28 -3.78 -7.57
N THR A 75 -8.78 -4.35 -6.46
CA THR A 75 -7.44 -4.95 -6.41
C THR A 75 -7.33 -6.14 -7.34
N ALA A 76 -8.32 -7.03 -7.36
CA ALA A 76 -8.33 -8.16 -8.27
C ALA A 76 -8.35 -7.71 -9.74
N ASP A 77 -9.13 -6.70 -10.06
CA ASP A 77 -9.24 -6.15 -11.42
C ASP A 77 -7.94 -5.44 -11.84
N ALA A 78 -7.31 -4.70 -10.93
CA ALA A 78 -6.02 -4.06 -11.17
C ALA A 78 -4.92 -5.08 -11.49
N VAL A 79 -4.85 -6.18 -10.72
CA VAL A 79 -3.86 -7.24 -10.95
C VAL A 79 -4.12 -7.97 -12.28
N ARG A 80 -5.37 -8.26 -12.62
CA ARG A 80 -5.73 -8.82 -13.92
C ARG A 80 -5.39 -7.89 -15.08
N ALA A 81 -5.42 -6.59 -14.87
CA ALA A 81 -5.02 -5.58 -15.84
C ALA A 81 -3.50 -5.41 -15.95
N GLY A 82 -2.69 -5.99 -15.04
CA GLY A 82 -1.24 -5.95 -15.10
C GLY A 82 -0.54 -5.31 -13.89
N ALA A 83 -1.28 -4.96 -12.82
CA ALA A 83 -0.64 -4.55 -11.59
C ALA A 83 0.20 -5.68 -10.98
N PHE A 84 1.40 -5.38 -10.51
CA PHE A 84 2.29 -6.35 -9.85
C PHE A 84 1.87 -6.70 -8.42
N GLY A 85 0.87 -6.02 -7.89
CA GLY A 85 0.34 -6.22 -6.57
C GLY A 85 -0.24 -4.92 -6.01
N PHE A 86 -0.22 -4.75 -4.69
CA PHE A 86 -0.58 -3.48 -4.08
C PHE A 86 0.48 -3.02 -3.07
N SER A 87 0.56 -1.70 -2.87
CA SER A 87 1.45 -1.08 -1.89
C SER A 87 0.65 -0.38 -0.80
N THR A 88 1.15 -0.45 0.44
CA THR A 88 0.55 0.24 1.58
C THR A 88 1.59 0.90 2.48
N SER A 89 1.18 2.00 3.11
CA SER A 89 1.99 2.73 4.09
C SER A 89 1.23 2.87 5.41
N ARG A 90 1.85 2.38 6.49
CA ARG A 90 1.32 2.43 7.86
C ARG A 90 2.34 3.09 8.79
N THR A 91 2.95 4.19 8.35
CA THR A 91 3.95 4.93 9.13
C THR A 91 3.51 6.35 9.44
N ILE A 92 3.82 6.82 10.64
CA ILE A 92 3.64 8.22 11.05
C ILE A 92 4.59 9.19 10.34
N ALA A 93 5.61 8.66 9.65
CA ALA A 93 6.58 9.47 8.91
C ALA A 93 5.97 10.06 7.62
N HIS A 94 5.01 9.37 7.00
CA HIS A 94 4.35 9.83 5.78
C HIS A 94 3.24 10.83 6.12
N LYS A 95 3.47 12.09 5.79
CA LYS A 95 2.56 13.21 6.04
C LYS A 95 2.55 14.17 4.87
N THR A 96 1.42 14.85 4.68
CA THR A 96 1.34 15.99 3.77
C THR A 96 2.19 17.16 4.28
N LEU A 97 2.41 18.17 3.44
CA LEU A 97 3.05 19.43 3.86
C LEU A 97 2.29 20.15 4.99
N ALA A 98 0.99 19.93 5.10
CA ALA A 98 0.16 20.44 6.20
C ALA A 98 0.28 19.60 7.48
N GLY A 99 1.06 18.52 7.47
CA GLY A 99 1.25 17.61 8.61
C GLY A 99 0.16 16.56 8.78
N GLU A 100 -0.76 16.43 7.83
CA GLU A 100 -1.82 15.43 7.84
C GLU A 100 -1.26 14.04 7.51
N HIS A 101 -1.70 13.03 8.24
CA HIS A 101 -1.27 11.65 8.01
C HIS A 101 -1.91 11.04 6.75
N MET A 102 -1.22 10.05 6.19
CA MET A 102 -1.76 9.27 5.09
C MET A 102 -3.06 8.54 5.49
N PRO A 103 -4.03 8.45 4.58
CA PRO A 103 -5.32 7.80 4.85
C PRO A 103 -5.20 6.35 5.35
N THR A 104 -4.11 5.68 5.03
CA THR A 104 -3.83 4.28 5.36
C THR A 104 -3.26 4.04 6.76
N LEU A 105 -2.87 5.10 7.48
CA LEU A 105 -2.18 4.98 8.77
C LEU A 105 -2.94 4.08 9.77
N ARG A 106 -4.27 4.19 9.81
CA ARG A 106 -5.14 3.45 10.72
C ARG A 106 -5.93 2.33 10.07
N ALA A 107 -5.58 1.95 8.84
CA ALA A 107 -6.24 0.82 8.17
C ALA A 107 -6.15 -0.44 9.03
N GLN A 108 -7.31 -1.06 9.28
CA GLN A 108 -7.42 -2.24 10.14
C GLN A 108 -6.95 -3.51 9.43
N GLU A 109 -6.59 -4.53 10.17
CA GLU A 109 -6.21 -5.85 9.64
C GLU A 109 -7.25 -6.41 8.66
N ALA A 110 -8.54 -6.25 8.96
CA ALA A 110 -9.62 -6.71 8.08
C ALA A 110 -9.60 -6.04 6.71
N GLU A 111 -9.29 -4.74 6.65
CA GLU A 111 -9.14 -3.99 5.40
C GLU A 111 -7.93 -4.49 4.60
N LEU A 112 -6.77 -4.61 5.23
CA LEU A 112 -5.56 -5.12 4.58
C LEU A 112 -5.77 -6.56 4.07
N THR A 113 -6.40 -7.41 4.87
CA THR A 113 -6.74 -8.78 4.47
C THR A 113 -7.69 -8.80 3.28
N GLY A 114 -8.71 -7.93 3.28
CA GLY A 114 -9.65 -7.81 2.17
C GLY A 114 -8.95 -7.44 0.86
N ILE A 115 -8.10 -6.42 0.88
CA ILE A 115 -7.30 -6.01 -0.30
C ILE A 115 -6.38 -7.16 -0.74
N ALA A 116 -5.67 -7.79 0.20
CA ALA A 116 -4.76 -8.91 -0.09
C ALA A 116 -5.49 -10.13 -0.68
N LEU A 117 -6.72 -10.40 -0.26
CA LEU A 117 -7.57 -11.43 -0.89
C LEU A 117 -7.89 -11.11 -2.35
N GLY A 118 -7.89 -9.85 -2.77
CA GLY A 118 -7.97 -9.48 -4.18
C GLY A 118 -6.79 -10.02 -5.02
N LEU A 119 -5.59 -10.08 -4.45
CA LEU A 119 -4.43 -10.73 -5.08
C LEU A 119 -4.67 -12.23 -5.25
N LYS A 120 -5.24 -12.87 -4.22
CA LYS A 120 -5.60 -14.30 -4.26
C LYS A 120 -6.65 -14.56 -5.35
N ASP A 121 -7.67 -13.72 -5.46
CA ASP A 121 -8.74 -13.83 -6.47
C ASP A 121 -8.21 -13.64 -7.90
N ALA A 122 -7.16 -12.84 -8.07
CA ALA A 122 -6.47 -12.67 -9.34
C ALA A 122 -5.44 -13.77 -9.63
N GLY A 123 -5.03 -14.53 -8.62
CA GLY A 123 -4.04 -15.60 -8.76
C GLY A 123 -2.59 -15.10 -8.89
N ALA A 124 -2.32 -13.80 -8.71
CA ALA A 124 -1.01 -13.18 -8.93
C ALA A 124 -0.76 -12.02 -7.95
N GLY A 125 0.44 -11.45 -8.01
CA GLY A 125 0.82 -10.24 -7.32
C GLY A 125 1.48 -10.48 -5.95
N PHE A 126 1.99 -9.40 -5.37
CA PHE A 126 2.60 -9.37 -4.05
C PHE A 126 2.19 -8.09 -3.29
N ILE A 127 2.50 -8.06 -2.02
CA ILE A 127 2.24 -6.92 -1.14
C ILE A 127 3.55 -6.18 -0.91
N GLU A 128 3.57 -4.86 -1.10
CA GLU A 128 4.65 -4.00 -0.65
C GLU A 128 4.17 -3.18 0.55
N MET A 129 5.01 -3.07 1.59
CA MET A 129 4.61 -2.41 2.81
C MET A 129 5.72 -1.57 3.43
N THR A 130 5.39 -0.32 3.73
CA THR A 130 6.14 0.48 4.69
C THR A 130 5.34 0.56 5.98
N SER A 131 5.91 0.07 7.09
CA SER A 131 5.27 0.13 8.41
C SER A 131 6.15 0.81 9.44
N ASP A 132 5.52 1.20 10.55
CA ASP A 132 6.18 1.84 11.67
C ASP A 132 6.75 0.77 12.61
N TRP A 133 7.83 0.11 12.16
CA TRP A 133 8.57 -0.87 12.97
C TRP A 133 9.20 -0.29 14.23
N ASN A 134 9.00 1.00 14.46
CA ASN A 134 9.59 1.76 15.54
C ASN A 134 8.74 1.80 16.82
N THR A 135 7.67 1.05 16.83
CA THR A 135 6.85 0.85 18.02
C THR A 135 7.63 0.07 19.09
N PRO A 136 7.25 0.17 20.38
CA PRO A 136 7.83 -0.66 21.43
C PRO A 136 7.71 -2.16 21.19
N ASP A 137 6.70 -2.57 20.42
CA ASP A 137 6.40 -3.96 20.09
C ASP A 137 6.20 -4.13 18.56
N PRO A 138 7.28 -4.19 17.76
CA PRO A 138 7.18 -4.45 16.33
C PRO A 138 6.69 -5.87 16.01
N ALA A 139 6.80 -6.81 16.95
CA ALA A 139 6.37 -8.19 16.75
C ALA A 139 4.84 -8.30 16.58
N THR A 140 4.07 -7.47 17.27
CA THR A 140 2.60 -7.41 17.10
C THR A 140 2.22 -6.95 15.70
N GLU A 141 2.85 -5.91 15.17
CA GLU A 141 2.62 -5.47 13.78
C GLU A 141 3.07 -6.54 12.79
N PHE A 142 4.22 -7.17 13.01
CA PHE A 142 4.71 -8.25 12.17
C PHE A 142 3.75 -9.47 12.17
N ALA A 143 3.21 -9.85 13.33
CA ALA A 143 2.25 -10.93 13.44
C ALA A 143 0.95 -10.64 12.66
N MET A 144 0.48 -9.39 12.66
CA MET A 144 -0.66 -8.96 11.84
C MET A 144 -0.35 -9.10 10.34
N VAL A 145 0.79 -8.58 9.91
CA VAL A 145 1.26 -8.69 8.51
C VAL A 145 1.36 -10.15 8.07
N ARG A 146 1.90 -11.02 8.92
CA ARG A 146 1.99 -12.45 8.67
C ARG A 146 0.61 -13.09 8.45
N ARG A 147 -0.38 -12.77 9.29
CA ARG A 147 -1.77 -13.27 9.10
C ARG A 147 -2.37 -12.80 7.76
N VAL A 148 -2.10 -11.58 7.34
CA VAL A 148 -2.54 -11.07 6.03
C VAL A 148 -1.92 -11.88 4.90
N MET A 149 -0.61 -12.17 4.96
CA MET A 149 0.09 -13.03 3.99
C MET A 149 -0.49 -14.43 3.95
N GLU A 150 -0.65 -15.07 5.11
CA GLU A 150 -1.21 -16.42 5.24
C GLU A 150 -2.63 -16.50 4.64
N ALA A 151 -3.47 -15.49 4.86
CA ALA A 151 -4.82 -15.45 4.33
C ALA A 151 -4.86 -15.38 2.80
N CYS A 152 -3.98 -14.60 2.19
CA CYS A 152 -3.96 -14.43 0.74
C CYS A 152 -3.04 -15.42 0.00
N GLY A 153 -2.06 -16.01 0.70
CA GLY A 153 -1.07 -16.91 0.11
C GLY A 153 -0.14 -16.20 -0.89
N ARG A 154 0.14 -14.91 -0.67
CA ARG A 154 0.99 -14.09 -1.53
C ARG A 154 2.18 -13.53 -0.77
N PRO A 155 3.35 -13.39 -1.43
CA PRO A 155 4.53 -12.84 -0.80
C PRO A 155 4.34 -11.37 -0.40
N LEU A 156 5.10 -10.95 0.61
CA LEU A 156 5.15 -9.58 1.08
C LEU A 156 6.59 -9.11 1.12
N VAL A 157 6.81 -7.87 0.68
CA VAL A 157 8.07 -7.15 0.78
C VAL A 157 7.82 -5.94 1.69
N PHE A 158 8.73 -5.67 2.61
CA PHE A 158 8.63 -4.48 3.47
C PHE A 158 9.96 -3.76 3.59
N SER A 159 9.90 -2.45 3.85
CA SER A 159 11.10 -1.65 4.10
C SER A 159 11.65 -1.95 5.49
N LEU A 160 12.95 -2.25 5.55
CA LEU A 160 13.67 -2.55 6.77
C LEU A 160 14.82 -1.54 6.95
N ASN A 161 14.67 -0.63 7.91
CA ASN A 161 15.64 0.43 8.15
C ASN A 161 16.42 0.20 9.45
N GLN A 162 17.73 0.38 9.40
CA GLN A 162 18.56 0.50 10.59
C GLN A 162 18.41 1.91 11.18
N ARG A 163 18.09 2.01 12.46
CA ARG A 163 17.89 3.28 13.17
C ARG A 163 19.05 3.59 14.10
N HIS A 164 19.33 4.88 14.33
CA HIS A 164 20.41 5.30 15.23
C HIS A 164 20.08 5.07 16.70
N ASP A 165 18.80 5.16 17.07
CA ASP A 165 18.32 5.01 18.45
C ASP A 165 18.05 3.54 18.85
N ARG A 166 17.92 2.64 17.88
CA ARG A 166 17.68 1.20 18.04
C ARG A 166 18.46 0.41 16.99
N THR A 167 19.78 0.41 17.14
CA THR A 167 20.73 -0.07 16.14
C THR A 167 20.60 -1.55 15.77
N THR A 168 19.97 -2.37 16.62
CA THR A 168 19.79 -3.82 16.42
C THR A 168 18.37 -4.25 16.14
N ALA A 169 17.37 -3.34 16.24
CA ALA A 169 15.95 -3.72 16.08
C ALA A 169 15.60 -4.32 14.72
N TRP A 170 16.34 -3.97 13.67
CA TRP A 170 16.19 -4.58 12.34
C TRP A 170 16.54 -6.08 12.33
N MET A 171 17.42 -6.53 13.22
CA MET A 171 17.83 -7.96 13.32
C MET A 171 16.66 -8.81 13.81
N ASP A 172 15.88 -8.30 14.77
CA ASP A 172 14.69 -9.00 15.30
C ASP A 172 13.65 -9.19 14.18
N LEU A 173 13.42 -8.15 13.35
CA LEU A 173 12.51 -8.24 12.21
C LEU A 173 13.02 -9.19 11.12
N LEU A 174 14.33 -9.22 10.88
CA LEU A 174 14.94 -10.16 9.94
C LEU A 174 14.79 -11.60 10.42
N GLU A 175 14.97 -11.86 11.72
CA GLU A 175 14.75 -13.16 12.32
C GLU A 175 13.28 -13.59 12.18
N LEU A 176 12.32 -12.71 12.53
CA LEU A 176 10.90 -12.98 12.35
C LEU A 176 10.55 -13.29 10.88
N SER A 177 11.17 -12.58 9.93
CA SER A 177 10.97 -12.86 8.50
C SER A 177 11.49 -14.22 8.09
N THR A 178 12.65 -14.61 8.60
CA THR A 178 13.25 -15.93 8.34
C THR A 178 12.38 -17.05 8.88
N GLN A 179 11.77 -16.84 10.06
CA GLN A 179 10.86 -17.82 10.67
C GLN A 179 9.51 -17.92 9.95
N ALA A 180 9.13 -16.89 9.16
CA ALA A 180 7.86 -16.82 8.43
C ALA A 180 7.97 -17.32 6.98
N SER A 181 9.17 -17.57 6.48
CA SER A 181 9.46 -18.06 5.12
C SER A 181 9.45 -19.58 5.07
#